data_92d4fea3896efe87b9a82d4ba34a0caa
#
_entry.id   92d4fea3896efe87b9a82d4ba34a0caa
#
_cell.length_a   1.000
_cell.length_b   1.000
_cell.length_c   1.000
_cell.angle_alpha   90.00
_cell.angle_beta   90.00
_cell.angle_gamma   90.00
#
_symmetry.space_group_name_H-M   'P 1'
#
loop_
_entity.id
_entity.type
_entity.pdbx_description
1 polymer ?
#
loop_
_entity_poly.entity_id
_entity_poly.type
_entity_poly.pdbx_seq_one_letter_code
_entity_poly.pdbx_strand_id
1 'polypeptide(L)'
;MRAFGDPLRIELVRLVDAEGEILCTELYARLGLPNSTGSYHLRQLREAGVTRSTASGTKRMISIRREDLESRFPGFLDLVISS
;
A
#
# COMPACT_ATOMS: atom_id res chain seq x y z
N MET A 1 6.19 10.52 8.04
CA MET A 1 4.95 10.52 7.25
C MET A 1 3.84 9.88 8.07
N ARG A 2 2.72 10.53 8.16
CA ARG A 2 1.61 10.09 9.01
C ARG A 2 1.06 8.71 8.68
N ALA A 3 0.99 8.40 7.39
CA ALA A 3 0.46 7.13 6.92
C ALA A 3 1.23 5.92 7.44
N PHE A 4 2.49 6.10 7.83
CA PHE A 4 3.34 5.03 8.34
C PHE A 4 3.41 4.97 9.86
N GLY A 5 2.58 5.73 10.56
CA GLY A 5 2.47 5.66 12.01
C GLY A 5 1.75 4.41 12.51
N ASP A 6 1.09 3.67 11.62
CA ASP A 6 0.36 2.45 11.94
C ASP A 6 1.15 1.25 11.43
N PRO A 7 1.56 0.30 12.32
CA PRO A 7 2.31 -0.88 11.91
C PRO A 7 1.61 -1.71 10.83
N LEU A 8 0.29 -1.75 10.83
CA LEU A 8 -0.48 -2.48 9.83
C LEU A 8 -0.29 -1.90 8.43
N ARG A 9 -0.17 -0.57 8.33
CA ARG A 9 0.08 0.08 7.03
C ARG A 9 1.47 -0.27 6.51
N ILE A 10 2.45 -0.42 7.39
CA ILE A 10 3.79 -0.88 7.00
C ILE A 10 3.71 -2.30 6.43
N GLU A 11 2.94 -3.18 7.07
CA GLU A 11 2.74 -4.54 6.55
C GLU A 11 2.04 -4.54 5.19
N LEU A 12 1.05 -3.68 5.01
CA LEU A 12 0.38 -3.52 3.72
C LEU A 12 1.37 -3.11 2.63
N VAL A 13 2.18 -2.12 2.90
CA VAL A 13 3.17 -1.62 1.93
C VAL A 13 4.20 -2.69 1.59
N ARG A 14 4.68 -3.43 2.59
CA ARG A 14 5.62 -4.53 2.38
C ARG A 14 5.05 -5.58 1.44
N LEU A 15 3.81 -5.98 1.67
CA LEU A 15 3.17 -7.01 0.85
C LEU A 15 2.96 -6.53 -0.58
N VAL A 16 2.47 -5.31 -0.76
CA VAL A 16 2.29 -4.74 -2.09
C VAL A 16 3.62 -4.64 -2.82
N ASP A 17 4.66 -4.20 -2.12
CA ASP A 17 5.99 -4.10 -2.71
C ASP A 17 6.53 -5.46 -3.14
N ALA A 18 6.35 -6.49 -2.31
CA ALA A 18 6.82 -7.84 -2.60
C ALA A 18 6.13 -8.43 -3.83
N GLU A 19 4.85 -8.14 -4.01
CA GLU A 19 4.07 -8.63 -5.15
C GLU A 19 4.19 -7.74 -6.39
N GLY A 20 4.63 -6.50 -6.22
CA GLY A 20 4.63 -5.51 -7.28
C GLY A 20 3.24 -4.93 -7.53
N GLU A 21 2.26 -5.80 -7.72
CA GLU A 21 0.86 -5.43 -7.93
C GLU A 21 0.00 -6.56 -7.36
N ILE A 22 -1.08 -6.21 -6.66
CA ILE A 22 -1.93 -7.21 -6.01
C ILE A 22 -3.38 -6.73 -6.00
N LEU A 23 -4.32 -7.67 -6.16
CA LEU A 23 -5.74 -7.37 -6.02
C LEU A 23 -6.05 -6.94 -4.59
N CYS A 24 -6.89 -5.91 -4.43
CA CYS A 24 -7.20 -5.40 -3.09
C CYS A 24 -7.84 -6.48 -2.20
N THR A 25 -8.72 -7.31 -2.76
CA THR A 25 -9.36 -8.39 -2.00
C THR A 25 -8.35 -9.45 -1.55
N GLU A 26 -7.38 -9.77 -2.40
CA GLU A 26 -6.31 -10.71 -2.04
C GLU A 26 -5.40 -10.12 -0.95
N LEU A 27 -5.10 -8.83 -1.06
CA LEU A 27 -4.30 -8.12 -0.07
C LEU A 27 -4.96 -8.23 1.32
N TYR A 28 -6.26 -7.93 1.39
CA TYR A 28 -7.00 -8.02 2.65
C TYR A 28 -7.03 -9.44 3.19
N ALA A 29 -7.29 -10.41 2.33
CA ALA A 29 -7.36 -11.81 2.73
C ALA A 29 -6.03 -12.31 3.30
N ARG A 30 -4.93 -11.94 2.68
CA ARG A 30 -3.59 -12.37 3.12
C ARG A 30 -3.19 -11.76 4.45
N LEU A 31 -3.74 -10.58 4.77
CA LEU A 31 -3.47 -9.91 6.04
C LEU A 31 -4.55 -10.16 7.10
N GLY A 32 -5.56 -10.96 6.74
CA GLY A 32 -6.66 -11.26 7.66
C GLY A 32 -7.52 -10.06 8.00
N LEU A 33 -7.69 -9.12 7.07
CA LEU A 33 -8.43 -7.88 7.32
C LEU A 33 -9.84 -7.94 6.77
N PRO A 34 -10.83 -7.44 7.53
CA PRO A 34 -12.15 -7.17 6.95
C PRO A 34 -12.04 -6.14 5.83
N ASN A 35 -12.92 -6.20 4.85
CA ASN A 35 -12.90 -5.27 3.71
C ASN A 35 -12.96 -3.81 4.14
N SER A 36 -13.77 -3.48 5.15
CA SER A 36 -13.90 -2.11 5.64
C SER A 36 -12.60 -1.60 6.25
N THR A 37 -11.90 -2.43 7.01
CA THR A 37 -10.63 -2.08 7.64
C THR A 37 -9.55 -1.92 6.58
N GLY A 38 -9.44 -2.88 5.66
CA GLY A 38 -8.48 -2.82 4.56
C GLY A 38 -8.69 -1.59 3.68
N SER A 39 -9.93 -1.33 3.33
CA SER A 39 -10.30 -0.17 2.51
C SER A 39 -9.94 1.15 3.20
N TYR A 40 -10.15 1.24 4.51
CA TYR A 40 -9.76 2.42 5.28
C TYR A 40 -8.25 2.67 5.21
N HIS A 41 -7.45 1.65 5.45
CA HIS A 41 -5.98 1.79 5.43
C HIS A 41 -5.46 2.11 4.03
N LEU A 42 -6.02 1.48 2.99
CA LEU A 42 -5.62 1.80 1.62
C LEU A 42 -5.97 3.22 1.23
N ARG A 43 -7.11 3.73 1.71
CA ARG A 43 -7.48 5.12 1.46
C ARG A 43 -6.44 6.07 2.06
N GLN A 44 -6.02 5.81 3.31
CA GLN A 44 -5.00 6.63 3.96
C GLN A 44 -3.68 6.63 3.18
N LEU A 45 -3.26 5.47 2.71
CA LEU A 45 -2.04 5.34 1.92
C LEU A 45 -2.17 6.03 0.56
N ARG A 46 -3.32 5.90 -0.09
CA ARG A 46 -3.57 6.56 -1.38
C ARG A 46 -3.58 8.08 -1.23
N GLU A 47 -4.23 8.60 -0.20
CA GLU A 47 -4.28 10.04 0.06
C GLU A 47 -2.89 10.60 0.39
N ALA A 48 -2.04 9.79 1.01
CA ALA A 48 -0.66 10.17 1.30
C ALA A 48 0.26 10.05 0.08
N GLY A 49 -0.24 9.54 -1.04
CA GLY A 49 0.54 9.37 -2.26
C GLY A 49 1.47 8.17 -2.26
N VAL A 50 1.22 7.18 -1.40
CA VAL A 50 2.05 5.99 -1.25
C VAL A 50 1.65 4.89 -2.23
N THR A 51 0.35 4.68 -2.40
CA THR A 51 -0.18 3.62 -3.27
C THR A 51 -1.04 4.19 -4.39
N ARG A 52 -1.22 3.37 -5.42
CA ARG A 52 -2.09 3.65 -6.55
C ARG A 52 -3.07 2.49 -6.68
N SER A 53 -4.33 2.84 -7.00
CA SER A 53 -5.37 1.86 -7.29
C SER A 53 -5.73 1.98 -8.76
N THR A 54 -5.63 0.86 -9.49
CA THR A 54 -5.92 0.81 -10.91
C THR A 54 -7.06 -0.16 -11.15
N ALA A 55 -8.06 0.25 -11.92
CA ALA A 55 -9.18 -0.61 -12.27
C ALA A 55 -8.74 -1.65 -13.29
N SER A 56 -9.19 -2.90 -13.08
CA SER A 56 -8.97 -4.01 -14.01
C SER A 56 -10.30 -4.76 -14.11
N GLY A 57 -11.15 -4.35 -15.05
CA GLY A 57 -12.53 -4.82 -15.12
C GLY A 57 -13.30 -4.33 -13.89
N THR A 58 -13.91 -5.28 -13.15
CA THR A 58 -14.60 -4.98 -11.90
C THR A 58 -13.69 -5.03 -10.67
N LYS A 59 -12.41 -5.31 -10.88
CA LYS A 59 -11.43 -5.48 -9.80
C LYS A 59 -10.51 -4.27 -9.70
N ARG A 60 -9.86 -4.15 -8.54
CA ARG A 60 -8.87 -3.09 -8.32
C ARG A 60 -7.52 -3.69 -7.98
N MET A 61 -6.50 -3.24 -8.70
CA MET A 61 -5.11 -3.61 -8.47
C MET A 61 -4.41 -2.52 -7.69
N ILE A 62 -3.64 -2.92 -6.70
CA ILE A 62 -2.89 -2.00 -5.84
C ILE A 62 -1.41 -2.11 -6.15
N SER A 63 -0.74 -0.98 -6.28
CA SER A 63 0.71 -0.92 -6.49
C SER A 63 1.29 0.26 -5.71
N ILE A 64 2.61 0.26 -5.53
CA ILE A 64 3.32 1.35 -4.83
C ILE A 64 3.68 2.43 -5.86
N ARG A 65 3.49 3.68 -5.49
CA ARG A 65 3.91 4.83 -6.30
C ARG A 65 5.40 5.09 -6.05
N ARG A 66 6.23 4.13 -6.42
CA ARG A 66 7.65 4.10 -6.09
C ARG A 66 8.39 5.33 -6.62
N GLU A 67 8.17 5.70 -7.87
CA GLU A 67 8.85 6.85 -8.48
C GLU A 67 8.52 8.16 -7.77
N ASP A 68 7.25 8.38 -7.44
CA ASP A 68 6.80 9.56 -6.74
C ASP A 68 7.39 9.62 -5.33
N LEU A 69 7.40 8.49 -4.63
CA LEU A 69 7.96 8.42 -3.28
C LEU A 69 9.46 8.67 -3.30
N GLU A 70 10.17 8.07 -4.25
CA GLU A 70 11.62 8.24 -4.36
C GLU A 70 11.98 9.69 -4.71
N SER A 71 11.17 10.35 -5.54
CA SER A 71 11.37 11.74 -5.90
C SER A 71 11.16 12.69 -4.72
N ARG A 72 10.13 12.42 -3.89
CA ARG A 72 9.75 13.29 -2.77
C ARG A 72 10.54 12.98 -1.50
N PHE A 73 10.83 11.71 -1.26
CA PHE A 73 11.50 11.22 -0.05
C PHE A 73 12.52 10.15 -0.42
N PRO A 74 13.68 10.54 -1.00
CA PRO A 74 14.68 9.55 -1.44
C PRO A 74 15.09 8.59 -0.32
N GLY A 75 15.05 7.29 -0.61
CA GLY A 75 15.44 6.24 0.33
C GLY A 75 14.41 5.91 1.41
N PHE A 76 13.34 6.68 1.51
CA PHE A 76 12.35 6.49 2.58
C PHE A 76 11.61 5.16 2.44
N LEU A 77 11.19 4.80 1.24
CA LEU A 77 10.45 3.56 1.00
C LEU A 77 11.30 2.35 1.37
N ASP A 78 12.57 2.33 0.95
CA ASP A 78 13.48 1.22 1.29
C ASP A 78 13.67 1.09 2.79
N LEU A 79 13.73 2.20 3.49
CA LEU A 79 13.85 2.20 4.95
C LEU A 79 12.60 1.59 5.61
N VAL A 80 11.42 1.95 5.13
CA VAL A 80 10.15 1.41 5.64
C VAL A 80 10.06 -0.09 5.38
N ILE A 81 10.39 -0.53 4.17
CA ILE A 81 10.29 -1.94 3.77
C ILE A 81 11.27 -2.81 4.55
N SER A 82 12.46 -2.30 4.82
CA SER A 82 13.50 -3.07 5.52
C SER A 82 13.39 -3.04 7.04
N SER A 83 12.51 -2.22 7.58
CA SER A 83 12.37 -2.08 9.05
C SER A 83 11.70 -3.27 9.73
#